data_459b760984925aa87b06c8c21446ee3a
#
_entry.id   459b760984925aa87b06c8c21446ee3a
#
_cell.length_a   1.000
_cell.length_b   1.000
_cell.length_c   1.000
_cell.angle_alpha   90.00
_cell.angle_beta   90.00
_cell.angle_gamma   90.00
#
_symmetry.space_group_name_H-M   'P 1'
#
loop_
_entity.id
_entity.type
_entity.pdbx_description
1 polymer ?
#
loop_
_entity_poly.entity_id
_entity_poly.type
_entity_poly.pdbx_seq_one_letter_code
_entity_poly.pdbx_strand_id
1 'polypeptide(L)'
;MENAVGKSLMAPLGTGRISFINRKAEAAEKTASIAKVYEREAEEYMKLNELAVSNGVVMMGSTFAKDIPVGELRQAFELDFNIYNRSFTDLSVFDAEPVLINCVETLAPSKIVLQLGETDLERGFKTIPEIIAEYTSIVKALKKRNRFTDIVIASVCETGNGTQPAEFNVQLEKMAKKLGCKYADITSAAADRMPCVKAFSLLKRFMRSQLTFTDAMTMVNY
;
A
#
# COMPACT_ATOMS: atom_id res chain seq x y z
N MET A 1 -55.86 10.06 53.56
CA MET A 1 -54.93 8.94 53.79
C MET A 1 -54.72 8.25 52.44
N GLU A 2 -53.74 8.70 51.67
CA GLU A 2 -53.47 8.13 50.36
C GLU A 2 -51.98 7.80 50.25
N ASN A 3 -51.75 6.57 49.90
CA ASN A 3 -50.40 6.00 49.74
C ASN A 3 -49.82 6.35 48.36
N ALA A 4 -48.69 7.02 48.35
CA ALA A 4 -47.92 7.23 47.15
C ALA A 4 -47.05 5.99 46.89
N VAL A 5 -47.31 5.31 45.77
CA VAL A 5 -46.49 4.21 45.26
C VAL A 5 -45.45 4.81 44.30
N GLY A 6 -44.17 4.67 44.69
CA GLY A 6 -43.02 5.08 43.88
C GLY A 6 -42.89 4.27 42.57
N LYS A 7 -42.81 4.94 41.44
CA LYS A 7 -42.45 4.33 40.17
C LYS A 7 -40.93 4.39 40.02
N SER A 8 -40.32 3.21 40.07
CA SER A 8 -38.90 3.00 39.65
C SER A 8 -38.81 3.16 38.14
N LEU A 9 -38.03 4.14 37.68
CA LEU A 9 -37.62 4.26 36.26
C LEU A 9 -36.44 3.31 36.00
N MET A 10 -36.72 2.22 35.33
CA MET A 10 -35.66 1.43 34.68
C MET A 10 -35.25 2.11 33.36
N ALA A 11 -33.98 2.52 33.27
CA ALA A 11 -33.36 2.98 32.03
C ALA A 11 -33.10 1.79 31.09
N PRO A 12 -33.32 1.91 29.77
CA PRO A 12 -33.04 0.82 28.85
C PRO A 12 -31.51 0.71 28.61
N LEU A 13 -30.95 -0.40 29.07
CA LEU A 13 -29.61 -0.87 28.66
C LEU A 13 -29.74 -1.46 27.26
N GLY A 14 -29.10 -0.87 26.24
CA GLY A 14 -28.93 -1.62 25.00
C GLY A 14 -28.83 -0.89 23.67
N THR A 15 -28.15 0.26 23.58
CA THR A 15 -27.92 0.88 22.25
C THR A 15 -26.47 0.78 21.76
N GLY A 16 -25.53 0.33 22.58
CA GLY A 16 -24.12 0.26 22.22
C GLY A 16 -23.73 -0.88 21.25
N ARG A 17 -24.45 -2.00 21.29
CA ARG A 17 -24.10 -3.19 20.49
C ARG A 17 -24.59 -3.11 19.04
N ILE A 18 -25.68 -2.43 18.79
CA ILE A 18 -26.26 -2.30 17.43
C ILE A 18 -25.44 -1.36 16.57
N SER A 19 -24.81 -0.32 17.16
CA SER A 19 -23.97 0.63 16.42
C SER A 19 -22.65 0.03 15.93
N PHE A 20 -22.11 -0.96 16.63
CA PHE A 20 -20.89 -1.66 16.21
C PHE A 20 -21.14 -2.66 15.08
N ILE A 21 -22.29 -3.31 15.06
CA ILE A 21 -22.69 -4.26 14.02
C ILE A 21 -22.99 -3.51 12.73
N ASN A 22 -23.68 -2.37 12.78
CA ASN A 22 -23.96 -1.55 11.59
C ASN A 22 -22.70 -0.92 11.00
N ARG A 23 -21.74 -0.47 11.82
CA ARG A 23 -20.45 0.04 11.29
C ARG A 23 -19.62 -1.04 10.62
N LYS A 24 -19.71 -2.27 11.07
CA LYS A 24 -19.03 -3.41 10.42
C LYS A 24 -19.72 -3.83 9.12
N ALA A 25 -21.05 -3.73 9.06
CA ALA A 25 -21.82 -3.97 7.84
C ALA A 25 -21.62 -2.85 6.80
N GLU A 26 -21.63 -1.58 7.22
CA GLU A 26 -21.33 -0.44 6.34
C GLU A 26 -19.88 -0.40 5.85
N ALA A 27 -18.91 -0.93 6.64
CA ALA A 27 -17.54 -1.11 6.20
C ALA A 27 -17.39 -2.28 5.21
N ALA A 28 -18.22 -3.31 5.31
CA ALA A 28 -18.26 -4.42 4.36
C ALA A 28 -18.98 -4.05 3.04
N GLU A 29 -19.92 -3.11 3.06
CA GLU A 29 -20.65 -2.65 1.87
C GLU A 29 -19.85 -1.67 0.99
N LYS A 30 -18.73 -1.14 1.48
CA LYS A 30 -17.77 -0.31 0.74
C LYS A 30 -16.50 -1.07 0.34
N THR A 31 -16.60 -2.34 0.05
CA THR A 31 -15.54 -3.03 -0.68
C THR A 31 -15.62 -2.51 -2.12
N ALA A 32 -14.82 -1.51 -2.45
CA ALA A 32 -14.74 -1.01 -3.81
C ALA A 32 -14.47 -2.20 -4.73
N SER A 33 -15.30 -2.41 -5.75
CA SER A 33 -15.18 -3.57 -6.63
C SER A 33 -13.88 -3.46 -7.42
N ILE A 34 -13.10 -4.53 -7.40
CA ILE A 34 -11.91 -4.67 -8.24
C ILE A 34 -12.36 -4.71 -9.71
N ALA A 35 -11.65 -3.99 -10.58
CA ALA A 35 -11.95 -4.03 -12.00
C ALA A 35 -11.80 -5.47 -12.52
N LYS A 36 -12.73 -5.90 -13.37
CA LYS A 36 -12.85 -7.30 -13.83
C LYS A 36 -11.55 -7.88 -14.41
N VAL A 37 -10.72 -7.04 -15.00
CA VAL A 37 -9.43 -7.46 -15.56
C VAL A 37 -8.45 -7.97 -14.47
N TYR A 38 -8.59 -7.52 -13.24
CA TYR A 38 -7.72 -7.88 -12.11
C TYR A 38 -8.34 -8.90 -11.15
N GLU A 39 -9.62 -9.25 -11.31
CA GLU A 39 -10.37 -10.11 -10.35
C GLU A 39 -9.66 -11.43 -10.08
N ARG A 40 -9.28 -12.16 -11.12
CA ARG A 40 -8.63 -13.48 -10.96
C ARG A 40 -7.33 -13.40 -10.16
N GLU A 41 -6.48 -12.44 -10.51
CA GLU A 41 -5.19 -12.26 -9.83
C GLU A 41 -5.38 -11.76 -8.39
N ALA A 42 -6.37 -10.91 -8.16
CA ALA A 42 -6.72 -10.46 -6.82
C ALA A 42 -7.22 -11.61 -5.93
N GLU A 43 -8.04 -12.51 -6.48
CA GLU A 43 -8.48 -13.71 -5.75
C GLU A 43 -7.29 -14.62 -5.37
N GLU A 44 -6.32 -14.79 -6.27
CA GLU A 44 -5.09 -15.53 -5.99
C GLU A 44 -4.30 -14.85 -4.84
N TYR A 45 -4.14 -13.53 -4.88
CA TYR A 45 -3.46 -12.79 -3.82
C TYR A 45 -4.21 -12.83 -2.49
N MET A 46 -5.54 -12.76 -2.48
CA MET A 46 -6.33 -12.90 -1.25
C MET A 46 -6.13 -14.27 -0.61
N LYS A 47 -6.10 -15.35 -1.39
CA LYS A 47 -5.80 -16.71 -0.89
C LYS A 47 -4.37 -16.84 -0.35
N LEU A 48 -3.38 -16.24 -1.05
CA LEU A 48 -2.01 -16.19 -0.57
C LEU A 48 -1.85 -15.38 0.72
N ASN A 49 -2.70 -14.37 0.93
CA ASN A 49 -2.68 -13.56 2.14
C ASN A 49 -3.09 -14.36 3.38
N GLU A 50 -3.92 -15.39 3.23
CA GLU A 50 -4.29 -16.30 4.34
C GLU A 50 -3.07 -17.07 4.89
N LEU A 51 -2.05 -17.29 4.05
CA LEU A 51 -0.81 -17.99 4.39
C LEU A 51 0.32 -17.04 4.81
N ALA A 52 0.15 -15.75 4.59
CA ALA A 52 1.19 -14.76 4.81
C ALA A 52 1.28 -14.32 6.26
N VAL A 53 2.49 -14.00 6.71
CA VAL A 53 2.73 -13.42 8.04
C VAL A 53 2.50 -11.91 7.96
N SER A 54 1.63 -11.40 8.80
CA SER A 54 1.34 -9.96 8.91
C SER A 54 2.57 -9.13 9.30
N ASN A 55 2.46 -7.81 9.17
CA ASN A 55 3.50 -6.85 9.57
C ASN A 55 4.80 -6.90 8.73
N GLY A 56 4.74 -7.52 7.55
CA GLY A 56 5.84 -7.50 6.57
C GLY A 56 5.86 -6.20 5.75
N VAL A 57 6.75 -6.17 4.76
CA VAL A 57 6.77 -5.16 3.70
C VAL A 57 5.93 -5.67 2.53
N VAL A 58 5.05 -4.84 2.00
CA VAL A 58 4.29 -5.18 0.79
C VAL A 58 4.68 -4.23 -0.34
N MET A 59 5.10 -4.80 -1.46
CA MET A 59 5.30 -4.07 -2.70
C MET A 59 4.05 -4.18 -3.56
N MET A 60 3.60 -3.05 -4.09
CA MET A 60 2.46 -2.98 -5.00
C MET A 60 2.74 -1.98 -6.10
N GLY A 61 2.49 -2.38 -7.31
CA GLY A 61 2.71 -1.54 -8.48
C GLY A 61 2.16 -2.14 -9.76
N SER A 62 2.63 -1.62 -10.88
CA SER A 62 2.28 -2.10 -12.22
C SER A 62 3.26 -3.19 -12.70
N THR A 63 3.39 -3.36 -14.00
CA THR A 63 4.13 -4.45 -14.65
C THR A 63 5.57 -4.53 -14.19
N PHE A 64 6.31 -3.42 -14.17
CA PHE A 64 7.69 -3.42 -13.71
C PHE A 64 7.85 -3.93 -12.27
N ALA A 65 7.01 -3.45 -11.36
CA ALA A 65 7.04 -3.90 -9.96
C ALA A 65 6.66 -5.39 -9.83
N LYS A 66 5.75 -5.88 -10.66
CA LYS A 66 5.33 -7.28 -10.68
C LYS A 66 6.48 -8.21 -11.03
N ASP A 67 7.33 -7.81 -11.97
CA ASP A 67 8.47 -8.59 -12.46
C ASP A 67 9.64 -8.66 -11.45
N ILE A 68 9.59 -7.92 -10.34
CA ILE A 68 10.62 -7.99 -9.31
C ILE A 68 10.44 -9.27 -8.47
N PRO A 69 11.39 -10.23 -8.54
CA PRO A 69 11.33 -11.52 -7.83
C PRO A 69 11.71 -11.33 -6.35
N VAL A 70 10.79 -10.73 -5.58
CA VAL A 70 11.07 -10.30 -4.19
C VAL A 70 11.48 -11.44 -3.27
N GLY A 71 11.01 -12.68 -3.51
CA GLY A 71 11.34 -13.86 -2.71
C GLY A 71 12.81 -14.23 -2.83
N GLU A 72 13.31 -14.35 -4.06
CA GLU A 72 14.69 -14.67 -4.38
C GLU A 72 15.63 -13.54 -3.94
N LEU A 73 15.22 -12.29 -4.19
CA LEU A 73 16.02 -11.12 -3.83
C LEU A 73 16.06 -10.92 -2.30
N ARG A 74 15.00 -11.26 -1.58
CA ARG A 74 15.02 -11.30 -0.12
C ARG A 74 16.11 -12.24 0.39
N GLN A 75 16.20 -13.45 -0.18
CA GLN A 75 17.23 -14.43 0.18
C GLN A 75 18.63 -13.97 -0.23
N ALA A 76 18.80 -13.50 -1.47
CA ALA A 76 20.10 -13.06 -2.01
C ALA A 76 20.69 -11.86 -1.25
N PHE A 77 19.83 -10.99 -0.71
CA PHE A 77 20.26 -9.83 0.09
C PHE A 77 20.18 -10.08 1.60
N GLU A 78 19.91 -11.30 2.04
CA GLU A 78 19.85 -11.73 3.46
C GLU A 78 18.97 -10.79 4.31
N LEU A 79 17.76 -10.50 3.79
CA LEU A 79 16.83 -9.63 4.51
C LEU A 79 16.04 -10.44 5.55
N ASP A 80 16.03 -9.96 6.78
CA ASP A 80 15.46 -10.58 7.97
C ASP A 80 13.95 -10.33 8.16
N PHE A 81 13.30 -9.66 7.21
CA PHE A 81 11.86 -9.36 7.22
C PHE A 81 11.13 -9.96 6.02
N ASN A 82 9.83 -10.15 6.16
CA ASN A 82 9.00 -10.68 5.09
C ASN A 82 8.68 -9.58 4.06
N ILE A 83 8.75 -9.95 2.79
CA ILE A 83 8.39 -9.08 1.67
C ILE A 83 7.39 -9.84 0.79
N TYR A 84 6.29 -9.19 0.45
CA TYR A 84 5.26 -9.72 -0.44
C TYR A 84 5.10 -8.81 -1.64
N ASN A 85 5.07 -9.39 -2.84
CA ASN A 85 4.71 -8.66 -4.04
C ASN A 85 3.21 -8.85 -4.31
N ARG A 86 2.47 -7.75 -4.38
CA ARG A 86 1.04 -7.69 -4.70
C ARG A 86 0.81 -6.71 -5.85
N SER A 87 1.71 -6.76 -6.82
CA SER A 87 1.64 -5.94 -8.03
C SER A 87 0.86 -6.64 -9.12
N PHE A 88 0.28 -5.88 -10.04
CA PHE A 88 -0.57 -6.37 -11.12
C PHE A 88 -0.02 -5.92 -12.47
N THR A 89 -0.21 -6.73 -13.50
CA THR A 89 0.11 -6.31 -14.87
C THR A 89 -0.79 -5.16 -15.27
N ASP A 90 -0.21 -4.13 -15.87
CA ASP A 90 -0.93 -2.97 -16.44
C ASP A 90 -1.86 -2.24 -15.45
N LEU A 91 -1.52 -2.23 -14.17
CA LEU A 91 -2.32 -1.57 -13.16
C LEU A 91 -2.24 -0.05 -13.29
N SER A 92 -3.39 0.56 -13.58
CA SER A 92 -3.55 2.01 -13.58
C SER A 92 -3.67 2.56 -12.16
N VAL A 93 -3.20 3.78 -11.93
CA VAL A 93 -3.43 4.51 -10.68
C VAL A 93 -4.94 4.59 -10.37
N PHE A 94 -5.78 4.76 -11.40
CA PHE A 94 -7.24 4.89 -11.25
C PHE A 94 -7.94 3.60 -10.81
N ASP A 95 -7.31 2.45 -10.97
CA ASP A 95 -7.83 1.13 -10.55
C ASP A 95 -7.18 0.62 -9.25
N ALA A 96 -6.21 1.36 -8.69
CA ALA A 96 -5.35 0.86 -7.63
C ALA A 96 -6.01 0.79 -6.25
N GLU A 97 -6.97 1.67 -5.93
CA GLU A 97 -7.54 1.73 -4.57
C GLU A 97 -8.26 0.44 -4.15
N PRO A 98 -9.14 -0.17 -4.97
CA PRO A 98 -9.76 -1.46 -4.63
C PRO A 98 -8.74 -2.58 -4.38
N VAL A 99 -7.69 -2.60 -5.19
CA VAL A 99 -6.60 -3.58 -5.08
C VAL A 99 -5.83 -3.38 -3.78
N LEU A 100 -5.51 -2.14 -3.42
CA LEU A 100 -4.85 -1.81 -2.14
C LEU A 100 -5.67 -2.32 -0.95
N ILE A 101 -6.97 -2.06 -0.93
CA ILE A 101 -7.85 -2.46 0.16
C ILE A 101 -7.88 -3.99 0.31
N ASN A 102 -8.06 -4.71 -0.79
CA ASN A 102 -8.34 -6.15 -0.75
C ASN A 102 -7.06 -7.01 -0.69
N CYS A 103 -5.98 -6.59 -1.36
CA CYS A 103 -4.79 -7.42 -1.52
C CYS A 103 -3.59 -6.97 -0.68
N VAL A 104 -3.54 -5.70 -0.26
CA VAL A 104 -2.40 -5.14 0.46
C VAL A 104 -2.73 -4.86 1.93
N GLU A 105 -3.80 -4.12 2.21
CA GLU A 105 -4.13 -3.70 3.57
C GLU A 105 -4.53 -4.88 4.48
N THR A 106 -5.05 -5.97 3.90
CA THR A 106 -5.38 -7.22 4.62
C THR A 106 -4.16 -7.89 5.26
N LEU A 107 -2.96 -7.62 4.77
CA LEU A 107 -1.69 -8.09 5.35
C LEU A 107 -1.24 -7.27 6.57
N ALA A 108 -1.96 -6.19 6.92
CA ALA A 108 -1.55 -5.24 7.97
C ALA A 108 -0.06 -4.89 7.88
N PRO A 109 0.42 -4.39 6.74
CA PRO A 109 1.85 -4.22 6.49
C PRO A 109 2.46 -3.14 7.38
N SER A 110 3.69 -3.36 7.84
CA SER A 110 4.49 -2.30 8.49
C SER A 110 4.94 -1.24 7.49
N LYS A 111 5.07 -1.64 6.23
CA LYS A 111 5.51 -0.76 5.15
C LYS A 111 4.91 -1.16 3.82
N ILE A 112 4.52 -0.15 3.04
CA ILE A 112 4.03 -0.33 1.66
C ILE A 112 4.97 0.42 0.73
N VAL A 113 5.44 -0.28 -0.32
CA VAL A 113 6.18 0.32 -1.43
C VAL A 113 5.25 0.40 -2.63
N LEU A 114 4.96 1.61 -3.09
CA LEU A 114 4.11 1.87 -4.24
C LEU A 114 4.95 2.27 -5.46
N GLN A 115 4.79 1.56 -6.57
CA GLN A 115 5.36 1.87 -7.87
C GLN A 115 4.26 1.86 -8.93
N LEU A 116 3.60 3.00 -9.16
CA LEU A 116 2.44 3.18 -10.04
C LEU A 116 2.65 4.37 -10.96
N GLY A 117 1.87 4.42 -12.04
CA GLY A 117 1.86 5.49 -13.03
C GLY A 117 2.51 5.10 -14.36
N GLU A 118 3.24 3.99 -14.44
CA GLU A 118 3.82 3.44 -15.66
C GLU A 118 2.75 3.25 -16.73
N THR A 119 1.74 2.45 -16.42
CA THR A 119 0.61 2.16 -17.31
C THR A 119 -0.15 3.40 -17.74
N ASP A 120 -0.34 4.37 -16.85
CA ASP A 120 -1.05 5.61 -17.15
C ASP A 120 -0.26 6.48 -18.15
N LEU A 121 1.06 6.55 -17.97
CA LEU A 121 1.96 7.24 -18.90
C LEU A 121 1.99 6.55 -20.28
N GLU A 122 2.03 5.22 -20.30
CA GLU A 122 2.02 4.43 -21.54
C GLU A 122 0.74 4.61 -22.33
N ARG A 123 -0.41 4.57 -21.66
CA ARG A 123 -1.72 4.76 -22.28
C ARG A 123 -1.95 6.18 -22.76
N GLY A 124 -1.39 7.17 -22.09
CA GLY A 124 -1.49 8.58 -22.47
C GLY A 124 -2.91 9.16 -22.43
N PHE A 125 -3.88 8.47 -21.80
CA PHE A 125 -5.28 8.94 -21.72
C PHE A 125 -5.50 10.04 -20.69
N LYS A 126 -4.56 10.20 -19.77
CA LYS A 126 -4.61 11.15 -18.69
C LYS A 126 -3.37 12.02 -18.68
N THR A 127 -3.54 13.27 -18.29
CA THR A 127 -2.44 14.20 -18.09
C THR A 127 -1.67 13.88 -16.80
N ILE A 128 -0.40 14.24 -16.74
CA ILE A 128 0.42 14.06 -15.54
C ILE A 128 -0.24 14.66 -14.29
N PRO A 129 -0.80 15.90 -14.31
CA PRO A 129 -1.51 16.45 -13.16
C PRO A 129 -2.72 15.63 -12.72
N GLU A 130 -3.49 15.03 -13.64
CA GLU A 130 -4.61 14.14 -13.29
C GLU A 130 -4.12 12.87 -12.60
N ILE A 131 -3.07 12.23 -13.13
CA ILE A 131 -2.49 11.02 -12.53
C ILE A 131 -1.96 11.33 -11.12
N ILE A 132 -1.25 12.44 -10.94
CA ILE A 132 -0.72 12.86 -9.63
C ILE A 132 -1.85 13.22 -8.65
N ALA A 133 -2.95 13.79 -9.13
CA ALA A 133 -4.10 14.11 -8.29
C ALA A 133 -4.75 12.82 -7.75
N GLU A 134 -4.96 11.82 -8.61
CA GLU A 134 -5.50 10.51 -8.21
C GLU A 134 -4.55 9.78 -7.26
N TYR A 135 -3.27 9.73 -7.59
CA TYR A 135 -2.24 9.13 -6.72
C TYR A 135 -2.24 9.79 -5.34
N THR A 136 -2.37 11.13 -5.30
CA THR A 136 -2.50 11.89 -4.04
C THR A 136 -3.72 11.45 -3.24
N SER A 137 -4.86 11.23 -3.90
CA SER A 137 -6.10 10.77 -3.27
C SER A 137 -5.91 9.40 -2.61
N ILE A 138 -5.35 8.45 -3.35
CA ILE A 138 -5.06 7.09 -2.89
C ILE A 138 -4.13 7.10 -1.69
N VAL A 139 -3.01 7.83 -1.75
CA VAL A 139 -2.05 7.89 -0.65
C VAL A 139 -2.67 8.50 0.60
N LYS A 140 -3.49 9.55 0.46
CA LYS A 140 -4.22 10.14 1.60
C LYS A 140 -5.20 9.14 2.22
N ALA A 141 -5.97 8.44 1.40
CA ALA A 141 -6.91 7.42 1.85
C ALA A 141 -6.18 6.27 2.57
N LEU A 142 -5.08 5.78 1.99
CA LEU A 142 -4.24 4.75 2.56
C LEU A 142 -3.67 5.16 3.93
N LYS A 143 -3.13 6.38 4.06
CA LYS A 143 -2.63 6.92 5.34
C LYS A 143 -3.74 7.07 6.39
N LYS A 144 -4.96 7.39 5.98
CA LYS A 144 -6.10 7.49 6.89
C LYS A 144 -6.52 6.12 7.44
N ARG A 145 -6.49 5.08 6.60
CA ARG A 145 -6.84 3.70 6.98
C ARG A 145 -5.71 3.02 7.78
N ASN A 146 -4.45 3.29 7.42
CA ASN A 146 -3.25 2.58 7.94
C ASN A 146 -2.29 3.58 8.59
N ARG A 147 -2.63 4.06 9.78
CA ARG A 147 -1.89 5.15 10.47
C ARG A 147 -0.45 4.80 10.86
N PHE A 148 -0.15 3.52 11.04
CA PHE A 148 1.15 3.03 11.51
C PHE A 148 2.00 2.43 10.38
N THR A 149 1.49 2.46 9.15
CA THR A 149 2.19 1.92 7.98
C THR A 149 3.03 3.01 7.32
N ASP A 150 4.32 2.78 7.18
CA ASP A 150 5.20 3.62 6.38
C ASP A 150 4.89 3.46 4.90
N ILE A 151 4.81 4.56 4.16
CA ILE A 151 4.62 4.54 2.72
C ILE A 151 5.89 5.03 2.02
N VAL A 152 6.38 4.21 1.11
CA VAL A 152 7.49 4.52 0.20
C VAL A 152 6.93 4.60 -1.20
N ILE A 153 7.17 5.71 -1.89
CA ILE A 153 6.76 5.92 -3.28
C ILE A 153 8.00 5.78 -4.14
N ALA A 154 8.00 4.82 -5.06
CA ALA A 154 9.07 4.59 -6.00
C ALA A 154 8.82 5.31 -7.32
N SER A 155 9.87 5.83 -7.95
CA SER A 155 9.80 6.41 -9.29
C SER A 155 9.42 5.37 -10.35
N VAL A 156 8.89 5.82 -11.47
CA VAL A 156 8.80 5.05 -12.70
C VAL A 156 10.16 5.05 -13.37
N CYS A 157 10.63 3.87 -13.79
CA CYS A 157 11.96 3.73 -14.44
C CYS A 157 11.89 4.16 -15.91
N GLU A 158 11.15 3.39 -16.69
CA GLU A 158 10.97 3.56 -18.12
C GLU A 158 9.58 3.02 -18.49
N THR A 159 9.02 3.54 -19.54
CA THR A 159 7.76 3.05 -20.08
C THR A 159 8.01 2.24 -21.34
N GLY A 160 7.22 1.18 -21.58
CA GLY A 160 7.39 0.28 -22.71
C GLY A 160 7.24 0.96 -24.06
N ASN A 161 6.59 2.12 -24.12
CA ASN A 161 6.41 2.91 -25.35
C ASN A 161 7.47 4.02 -25.53
N GLY A 162 8.50 4.07 -24.68
CA GLY A 162 9.57 5.07 -24.74
C GLY A 162 9.20 6.45 -24.20
N THR A 163 8.02 6.61 -23.57
CA THR A 163 7.66 7.86 -22.89
C THR A 163 8.59 8.09 -21.71
N GLN A 164 9.23 9.26 -21.69
CA GLN A 164 10.18 9.57 -20.61
C GLN A 164 9.41 9.98 -19.35
N PRO A 165 9.60 9.28 -18.22
CA PRO A 165 8.86 9.55 -16.99
C PRO A 165 9.43 10.73 -16.17
N ALA A 166 10.40 11.46 -16.69
CA ALA A 166 11.16 12.46 -15.91
C ALA A 166 10.26 13.54 -15.29
N GLU A 167 9.34 14.13 -16.07
CA GLU A 167 8.41 15.14 -15.55
C GLU A 167 7.47 14.56 -14.50
N PHE A 168 6.93 13.38 -14.76
CA PHE A 168 6.07 12.65 -13.82
C PHE A 168 6.81 12.40 -12.50
N ASN A 169 8.02 11.89 -12.56
CA ASN A 169 8.82 11.57 -11.39
C ASN A 169 9.14 12.81 -10.54
N VAL A 170 9.39 13.97 -11.16
CA VAL A 170 9.55 15.24 -10.44
C VAL A 170 8.28 15.63 -9.67
N GLN A 171 7.11 15.47 -10.29
CA GLN A 171 5.83 15.77 -9.63
C GLN A 171 5.51 14.73 -8.55
N LEU A 172 5.82 13.46 -8.79
CA LEU A 172 5.66 12.36 -7.85
C LEU A 172 6.51 12.56 -6.60
N GLU A 173 7.77 12.97 -6.75
CA GLU A 173 8.66 13.31 -5.62
C GLU A 173 8.10 14.47 -4.78
N LYS A 174 7.64 15.54 -5.42
CA LYS A 174 7.01 16.68 -4.74
C LYS A 174 5.77 16.25 -3.97
N MET A 175 4.94 15.40 -4.56
CA MET A 175 3.74 14.83 -3.94
C MET A 175 4.13 13.97 -2.73
N ALA A 176 5.10 13.08 -2.86
CA ALA A 176 5.59 12.23 -1.77
C ALA A 176 6.05 13.07 -0.57
N LYS A 177 6.89 14.07 -0.81
CA LYS A 177 7.36 15.01 0.22
C LYS A 177 6.22 15.75 0.91
N LYS A 178 5.26 16.28 0.14
CA LYS A 178 4.08 16.99 0.67
C LYS A 178 3.20 16.11 1.56
N LEU A 179 3.12 14.82 1.26
CA LEU A 179 2.35 13.85 2.03
C LEU A 179 3.14 13.19 3.17
N GLY A 180 4.42 13.55 3.37
CA GLY A 180 5.28 12.94 4.38
C GLY A 180 5.54 11.45 4.10
N CYS A 181 5.66 11.09 2.81
CA CYS A 181 6.08 9.77 2.36
C CYS A 181 7.56 9.79 1.99
N LYS A 182 8.22 8.62 2.10
CA LYS A 182 9.57 8.47 1.55
C LYS A 182 9.49 8.37 0.03
N TYR A 183 10.43 8.98 -0.67
CA TYR A 183 10.57 8.83 -2.12
C TYR A 183 11.81 8.01 -2.44
N ALA A 184 11.68 7.01 -3.26
CA ALA A 184 12.75 6.14 -3.72
C ALA A 184 12.96 6.33 -5.22
N ASP A 185 14.04 7.00 -5.59
CA ASP A 185 14.43 7.09 -6.99
C ASP A 185 15.09 5.78 -7.43
N ILE A 186 14.44 5.10 -8.37
CA ILE A 186 14.91 3.85 -8.98
C ILE A 186 15.17 4.00 -10.48
N THR A 187 15.14 5.22 -11.03
CA THR A 187 15.28 5.49 -12.48
C THR A 187 16.55 4.91 -13.09
N SER A 188 17.64 4.90 -12.32
CA SER A 188 18.92 4.32 -12.79
C SER A 188 18.87 2.81 -13.04
N ALA A 189 17.79 2.12 -12.62
CA ALA A 189 17.61 0.71 -12.90
C ALA A 189 17.34 0.43 -14.37
N ALA A 190 16.72 1.35 -15.11
CA ALA A 190 16.40 1.18 -16.53
C ALA A 190 17.63 0.88 -17.41
N ALA A 191 18.78 1.45 -17.07
CA ALA A 191 20.03 1.27 -17.82
C ALA A 191 20.82 0.02 -17.39
N ASP A 192 20.37 -0.73 -16.39
CA ASP A 192 21.07 -1.91 -15.87
C ASP A 192 20.76 -3.15 -16.70
N ARG A 193 21.68 -4.12 -16.72
CA ARG A 193 21.45 -5.42 -17.37
C ARG A 193 20.39 -6.26 -16.68
N MET A 194 20.17 -6.01 -15.40
CA MET A 194 19.18 -6.67 -14.56
C MET A 194 18.32 -5.61 -13.85
N PRO A 195 17.40 -4.94 -14.54
CA PRO A 195 16.67 -3.78 -14.02
C PRO A 195 15.93 -4.07 -12.72
N CYS A 196 15.25 -5.22 -12.61
CA CYS A 196 14.52 -5.63 -11.41
C CYS A 196 15.43 -5.80 -10.19
N VAL A 197 16.61 -6.41 -10.36
CA VAL A 197 17.61 -6.59 -9.30
C VAL A 197 18.17 -5.24 -8.85
N LYS A 198 18.47 -4.38 -9.81
CA LYS A 198 18.98 -3.03 -9.53
C LYS A 198 17.93 -2.18 -8.81
N ALA A 199 16.69 -2.17 -9.27
CA ALA A 199 15.60 -1.47 -8.62
C ALA A 199 15.42 -1.95 -7.18
N PHE A 200 15.37 -3.26 -6.96
CA PHE A 200 15.26 -3.82 -5.62
C PHE A 200 16.44 -3.43 -4.72
N SER A 201 17.67 -3.45 -5.25
CA SER A 201 18.86 -3.00 -4.52
C SER A 201 18.77 -1.54 -4.07
N LEU A 202 18.14 -0.67 -4.87
CA LEU A 202 17.86 0.72 -4.50
C LEU A 202 16.74 0.85 -3.46
N LEU A 203 15.70 -0.01 -3.58
CA LEU A 203 14.52 0.00 -2.71
C LEU A 203 14.82 -0.58 -1.33
N LYS A 204 15.69 -1.59 -1.20
CA LYS A 204 15.90 -2.33 0.07
C LYS A 204 16.24 -1.43 1.27
N ARG A 205 16.94 -0.31 1.06
CA ARG A 205 17.27 0.65 2.12
C ARG A 205 16.04 1.34 2.73
N PHE A 206 14.97 1.48 1.96
CA PHE A 206 13.70 2.06 2.40
C PHE A 206 12.80 1.02 3.06
N MET A 207 13.02 -0.27 2.79
CA MET A 207 12.24 -1.38 3.33
C MET A 207 12.65 -1.75 4.74
N ARG A 208 13.92 -1.60 5.11
CA ARG A 208 14.41 -1.87 6.46
C ARG A 208 13.70 -0.97 7.48
N SER A 209 13.33 -1.53 8.63
CA SER A 209 12.93 -0.73 9.78
C SER A 209 14.12 0.09 10.23
N GLN A 210 13.92 1.38 10.47
CA GLN A 210 14.89 2.13 11.25
C GLN A 210 14.74 1.60 12.69
N LEU A 211 15.79 0.98 13.24
CA LEU A 211 15.87 0.71 14.68
C LEU A 211 15.64 2.04 15.39
N THR A 212 14.58 2.13 16.17
CA THR A 212 14.39 3.28 17.02
C THR A 212 15.48 3.26 18.08
N PHE A 213 15.88 4.43 18.58
CA PHE A 213 16.89 4.53 19.63
C PHE A 213 16.56 3.66 20.86
N THR A 214 15.27 3.39 21.08
CA THR A 214 14.75 2.50 22.12
C THR A 214 15.09 1.03 21.86
N ASP A 215 15.04 0.57 20.60
CA ASP A 215 15.40 -0.81 20.23
C ASP A 215 16.91 -1.05 20.37
N ALA A 216 17.72 -0.04 20.03
CA ALA A 216 19.17 -0.08 20.22
C ALA A 216 19.57 -0.14 21.70
N MET A 217 18.83 0.53 22.60
CA MET A 217 19.06 0.48 24.03
C MET A 217 18.69 -0.87 24.67
N THR A 218 17.67 -1.57 24.15
CA THR A 218 17.29 -2.90 24.64
C THR A 218 18.31 -3.97 24.27
N MET A 219 19.01 -3.82 23.15
CA MET A 219 20.05 -4.77 22.72
C MET A 219 21.38 -4.65 23.48
N VAL A 220 21.61 -3.54 24.18
CA VAL A 220 22.87 -3.31 24.96
C VAL A 220 22.78 -3.89 26.37
N ASN A 221 21.62 -4.35 26.81
CA ASN A 221 21.38 -4.85 28.17
C ASN A 221 21.23 -6.38 28.27
N TYR A 222 21.72 -7.16 27.28
CA TYR A 222 21.85 -8.61 27.34
C TYR A 222 23.30 -9.05 27.18
#